data_19c51763c9aecbd803f6c78f1eaa579b
#
_entry.id   19c51763c9aecbd803f6c78f1eaa579b
#
_cell.length_a   1.000
_cell.length_b   1.000
_cell.length_c   1.000
_cell.angle_alpha   90.00
_cell.angle_beta   90.00
_cell.angle_gamma   90.00
#
_symmetry.space_group_name_H-M   'P 1'
#
loop_
_entity.id
_entity.type
_entity.pdbx_description
1 polymer ?
#
loop_
_entity_poly.entity_id
_entity_poly.type
_entity_poly.pdbx_seq_one_letter_code
_entity_poly.pdbx_strand_id
1 'polypeptide(L)'
;MAREMKIGIASYKDIKKHTISIAKGEHKPASNEPTIWFDSIESMAQVLSSKNQELLKKIRDNNPKSLAELASISGRHVSNLSRTLKNMEKYGIVELDKKNDTVKPLIRVDKFKAVFSF
;
A
#
# COMPACT_ATOMS: atom_id res chain seq x y z
N MET A 1 1.95 16.28 0.34
CA MET A 1 2.28 16.22 -1.09
C MET A 1 1.58 15.06 -1.77
N ALA A 2 0.91 15.33 -2.88
CA ALA A 2 0.24 14.29 -3.65
C ALA A 2 1.30 13.37 -4.28
N ARG A 3 1.18 12.07 -4.04
CA ARG A 3 2.08 11.09 -4.61
C ARG A 3 1.27 9.99 -5.28
N GLU A 4 1.44 9.87 -6.58
CA GLU A 4 0.76 8.85 -7.37
C GLU A 4 1.57 7.56 -7.35
N MET A 5 0.87 6.44 -7.20
CA MET A 5 1.47 5.13 -7.26
C MET A 5 0.79 4.31 -8.35
N LYS A 6 1.58 3.72 -9.23
CA LYS A 6 1.08 2.88 -10.31
C LYS A 6 1.00 1.44 -9.86
N ILE A 7 -0.09 0.77 -10.19
CA ILE A 7 -0.35 -0.61 -9.82
C ILE A 7 -0.40 -1.46 -11.07
N GLY A 8 0.35 -2.55 -11.08
CA GLY A 8 0.30 -3.56 -12.14
C GLY A 8 -0.22 -4.87 -11.58
N ILE A 9 -0.87 -5.66 -12.42
CA ILE A 9 -1.34 -7.00 -12.08
C ILE A 9 -0.61 -8.00 -12.99
N ALA A 10 0.09 -8.96 -12.38
CA ALA A 10 0.81 -9.99 -13.13
C ALA A 10 0.95 -11.23 -12.26
N SER A 11 1.12 -12.39 -12.88
CA SER A 11 1.35 -13.61 -12.11
C SER A 11 2.62 -13.50 -11.29
N TYR A 12 2.71 -14.24 -10.19
CA TYR A 12 3.90 -14.26 -9.35
C TYR A 12 5.16 -14.58 -10.16
N LYS A 13 5.04 -15.52 -11.10
CA LYS A 13 6.16 -15.91 -11.97
C LYS A 13 6.65 -14.72 -12.81
N ASP A 14 5.74 -13.96 -13.37
CA ASP A 14 6.08 -12.80 -14.20
C ASP A 14 6.70 -11.68 -13.35
N ILE A 15 6.16 -11.44 -12.16
CA ILE A 15 6.71 -10.44 -11.22
C ILE A 15 8.15 -10.80 -10.87
N LYS A 16 8.41 -12.07 -10.54
CA LYS A 16 9.74 -12.54 -10.19
C LYS A 16 10.72 -12.38 -11.35
N LYS A 17 10.29 -12.73 -12.56
CA LYS A 17 11.09 -12.58 -13.76
C LYS A 17 11.52 -11.13 -13.99
N HIS A 18 10.56 -10.20 -13.85
CA HIS A 18 10.80 -8.77 -14.02
C HIS A 18 11.81 -8.25 -12.97
N THR A 19 11.64 -8.64 -11.72
CA THR A 19 12.52 -8.26 -10.62
C THR A 19 13.95 -8.73 -10.86
N ILE A 20 14.13 -9.98 -11.32
CA ILE A 20 15.44 -10.55 -11.61
C ILE A 20 16.10 -9.80 -12.78
N SER A 21 15.34 -9.49 -13.82
CA SER A 21 15.84 -8.75 -14.98
C SER A 21 16.36 -7.36 -14.58
N ILE A 22 15.65 -6.65 -13.73
CA ILE A 22 16.10 -5.35 -13.22
C ILE A 22 17.37 -5.51 -12.41
N ALA A 23 17.42 -6.51 -11.51
CA ALA A 23 18.58 -6.75 -10.66
C ALA A 23 19.82 -7.08 -11.45
N LYS A 24 19.68 -7.74 -12.61
CA LYS A 24 20.81 -8.07 -13.50
C LYS A 24 21.20 -6.91 -14.43
N GLY A 25 20.46 -5.81 -14.38
CA GLY A 25 20.72 -4.68 -15.27
C GLY A 25 20.25 -4.89 -16.70
N GLU A 26 19.51 -5.96 -16.96
CA GLU A 26 18.99 -6.27 -18.29
C GLU A 26 17.78 -5.41 -18.67
N HIS A 27 17.14 -4.83 -17.66
CA HIS A 27 15.93 -4.03 -17.84
C HIS A 27 15.98 -2.81 -16.92
N LYS A 28 15.71 -1.64 -17.47
CA LYS A 28 15.59 -0.42 -16.67
C LYS A 28 14.11 -0.04 -16.56
N PRO A 29 13.59 0.23 -15.35
CA PRO A 29 12.20 0.64 -15.20
C PRO A 29 11.92 1.89 -16.01
N ALA A 30 10.86 1.85 -16.82
CA ALA A 30 10.36 3.04 -17.51
C ALA A 30 9.51 3.86 -16.55
N SER A 31 9.36 5.16 -16.84
CA SER A 31 8.58 6.06 -15.98
C SER A 31 7.11 5.67 -15.87
N ASN A 32 6.60 4.91 -16.83
CA ASN A 32 5.21 4.45 -16.85
C ASN A 32 5.04 3.02 -16.29
N GLU A 33 6.11 2.39 -15.80
CA GLU A 33 6.01 1.07 -15.23
C GLU A 33 5.38 1.11 -13.84
N PRO A 34 4.62 0.06 -13.47
CA PRO A 34 4.03 -0.01 -12.14
C PRO A 34 5.09 -0.01 -11.03
N THR A 35 4.79 0.67 -9.93
CA THR A 35 5.65 0.70 -8.75
C THR A 35 5.22 -0.34 -7.72
N ILE A 36 3.97 -0.79 -7.79
CA ILE A 36 3.45 -1.90 -6.99
C ILE A 36 2.89 -2.97 -7.92
N TRP A 37 3.17 -4.23 -7.59
CA TRP A 37 2.64 -5.37 -8.32
C TRP A 37 1.78 -6.24 -7.42
N PHE A 38 0.59 -6.62 -7.91
CA PHE A 38 -0.26 -7.63 -7.27
C PHE A 38 -0.33 -8.84 -8.18
N ASP A 39 -0.43 -10.03 -7.59
CA ASP A 39 -0.50 -11.28 -8.35
C ASP A 39 -1.89 -11.56 -8.94
N SER A 40 -2.91 -10.82 -8.49
CA SER A 40 -4.26 -10.95 -9.00
C SER A 40 -5.07 -9.69 -8.68
N ILE A 41 -6.17 -9.51 -9.42
CA ILE A 41 -7.13 -8.43 -9.14
C ILE A 41 -7.74 -8.63 -7.75
N GLU A 42 -7.98 -9.89 -7.36
CA GLU A 42 -8.54 -10.22 -6.06
C GLU A 42 -7.62 -9.78 -4.92
N SER A 43 -6.32 -9.99 -5.06
CA SER A 43 -5.33 -9.54 -4.07
C SER A 43 -5.33 -8.03 -3.95
N MET A 44 -5.35 -7.33 -5.09
CA MET A 44 -5.42 -5.87 -5.10
C MET A 44 -6.69 -5.38 -4.42
N ALA A 45 -7.83 -6.01 -4.72
CA ALA A 45 -9.11 -5.62 -4.15
C ALA A 45 -9.18 -5.83 -2.64
N GLN A 46 -8.48 -6.84 -2.11
CA GLN A 46 -8.40 -7.06 -0.67
C GLN A 46 -7.63 -5.95 0.02
N VAL A 47 -6.50 -5.54 -0.54
CA VAL A 47 -5.65 -4.50 0.04
C VAL A 47 -6.28 -3.12 -0.13
N LEU A 48 -6.87 -2.86 -1.30
CA LEU A 48 -7.44 -1.56 -1.65
C LEU A 48 -8.97 -1.60 -1.71
N SER A 49 -9.59 -2.36 -0.82
CA SER A 49 -11.05 -2.39 -0.70
C SER A 49 -11.59 -1.00 -0.36
N SER A 50 -12.89 -0.78 -0.60
CA SER A 50 -13.53 0.49 -0.26
C SER A 50 -13.33 0.85 1.21
N LYS A 51 -13.43 -0.14 2.11
CA LYS A 51 -13.22 0.07 3.54
C LYS A 51 -11.79 0.51 3.83
N ASN A 52 -10.82 -0.08 3.15
CA ASN A 52 -9.41 0.26 3.34
C ASN A 52 -9.09 1.61 2.72
N GLN A 53 -9.72 1.96 1.60
CA GLN A 53 -9.56 3.30 1.03
C GLN A 53 -10.13 4.36 1.96
N GLU A 54 -11.27 4.10 2.62
CA GLU A 54 -11.81 4.98 3.64
C GLU A 54 -10.86 5.11 4.82
N LEU A 55 -10.22 4.02 5.22
CA LEU A 55 -9.23 4.03 6.29
C LEU A 55 -8.05 4.94 5.93
N LEU A 56 -7.53 4.82 4.71
CA LEU A 56 -6.44 5.67 4.24
C LEU A 56 -6.85 7.15 4.25
N LYS A 57 -8.08 7.43 3.84
CA LYS A 57 -8.62 8.78 3.86
C LYS A 57 -8.69 9.34 5.27
N LYS A 58 -9.10 8.54 6.24
CA LYS A 58 -9.16 8.95 7.65
C LYS A 58 -7.78 9.23 8.22
N ILE A 59 -6.79 8.42 7.84
CA ILE A 59 -5.40 8.66 8.25
C ILE A 59 -4.92 10.00 7.69
N ARG A 60 -5.17 10.24 6.41
CA ARG A 60 -4.77 11.49 5.76
C ARG A 60 -5.41 12.71 6.40
N ASP A 61 -6.73 12.64 6.62
CA ASP A 61 -7.50 13.79 7.06
C ASP A 61 -7.34 14.08 8.56
N ASN A 62 -7.13 13.06 9.38
CA ASN A 62 -7.08 13.19 10.84
C ASN A 62 -5.68 13.11 11.42
N ASN A 63 -4.71 12.63 10.66
CA ASN A 63 -3.31 12.51 11.09
C ASN A 63 -3.19 11.86 12.49
N PRO A 64 -3.75 10.65 12.70
CA PRO A 64 -3.74 10.00 14.00
C PRO A 64 -2.31 9.74 14.49
N LYS A 65 -2.07 9.92 15.78
CA LYS A 65 -0.75 9.77 16.37
C LYS A 65 -0.47 8.35 16.84
N SER A 66 -1.49 7.50 16.86
CA SER A 66 -1.36 6.11 17.31
C SER A 66 -2.43 5.24 16.67
N LEU A 67 -2.24 3.93 16.75
CA LEU A 67 -3.27 2.98 16.30
C LEU A 67 -4.51 3.04 17.19
N ALA A 68 -4.34 3.33 18.49
CA ALA A 68 -5.47 3.49 19.40
C ALA A 68 -6.34 4.68 18.98
N GLU A 69 -5.72 5.79 18.61
CA GLU A 69 -6.44 6.96 18.10
C GLU A 69 -7.16 6.63 16.79
N LEU A 70 -6.48 5.92 15.89
CA LEU A 70 -7.09 5.51 14.63
C LEU A 70 -8.24 4.54 14.85
N ALA A 71 -8.13 3.64 15.84
CA ALA A 71 -9.21 2.74 16.20
C ALA A 71 -10.46 3.51 16.62
N SER A 72 -10.27 4.56 17.41
CA SER A 72 -11.38 5.43 17.84
C SER A 72 -12.02 6.15 16.66
N ILE A 73 -11.21 6.65 15.74
CA ILE A 73 -11.68 7.38 14.55
C ILE A 73 -12.40 6.46 13.56
N SER A 74 -11.85 5.25 13.34
CA SER A 74 -12.33 4.35 12.29
C SER A 74 -13.41 3.37 12.75
N GLY A 75 -13.54 3.16 14.07
CA GLY A 75 -14.43 2.14 14.61
C GLY A 75 -13.90 0.72 14.44
N ARG A 76 -12.63 0.56 14.09
CA ARG A 76 -11.99 -0.77 13.94
C ARG A 76 -11.17 -1.11 15.18
N HIS A 77 -11.01 -2.39 15.45
CA HIS A 77 -10.14 -2.85 16.54
C HIS A 77 -8.67 -2.64 16.19
N VAL A 78 -7.86 -2.35 17.20
CA VAL A 78 -6.42 -2.13 17.03
C VAL A 78 -5.74 -3.35 16.36
N SER A 79 -6.12 -4.56 16.73
CA SER A 79 -5.56 -5.78 16.14
C SER A 79 -5.83 -5.87 14.64
N ASN A 80 -7.03 -5.50 14.22
CA ASN A 80 -7.40 -5.45 12.80
C ASN A 80 -6.58 -4.40 12.07
N LEU A 81 -6.47 -3.19 12.64
CA LEU A 81 -5.70 -2.10 12.06
C LEU A 81 -4.23 -2.47 11.92
N SER A 82 -3.65 -3.07 12.94
CA SER A 82 -2.26 -3.49 12.91
C SER A 82 -1.98 -4.44 11.75
N ARG A 83 -2.84 -5.43 11.56
CA ARG A 83 -2.71 -6.40 10.48
C ARG A 83 -2.86 -5.74 9.11
N THR A 84 -3.91 -4.94 8.94
CA THR A 84 -4.20 -4.26 7.68
C THR A 84 -3.08 -3.31 7.30
N LEU A 85 -2.60 -2.49 8.24
CA LEU A 85 -1.58 -1.50 7.96
C LEU A 85 -0.21 -2.13 7.71
N LYS A 86 0.13 -3.22 8.41
CA LYS A 86 1.37 -3.95 8.12
C LYS A 86 1.36 -4.52 6.71
N ASN A 87 0.21 -5.00 6.26
CA ASN A 87 0.06 -5.49 4.90
C ASN A 87 0.24 -4.36 3.88
N MET A 88 -0.36 -3.20 4.14
CA MET A 88 -0.18 -2.02 3.28
C MET A 88 1.26 -1.50 3.28
N GLU A 89 1.95 -1.62 4.41
CA GLU A 89 3.35 -1.22 4.52
C GLU A 89 4.24 -2.03 3.59
N LYS A 90 3.94 -3.31 3.42
CA LYS A 90 4.68 -4.18 2.50
C LYS A 90 4.64 -3.68 1.07
N TYR A 91 3.55 -3.03 0.69
CA TYR A 91 3.39 -2.46 -0.65
C TYR A 91 3.84 -1.00 -0.75
N GLY A 92 4.32 -0.43 0.35
CA GLY A 92 4.76 0.97 0.35
C GLY A 92 3.63 2.00 0.37
N ILE A 93 2.40 1.57 0.68
CA ILE A 93 1.23 2.45 0.72
C ILE A 93 1.25 3.33 1.96
N VAL A 94 1.64 2.74 3.09
CA VAL A 94 1.77 3.45 4.36
C VAL A 94 3.12 3.15 4.97
N GLU A 95 3.53 3.99 5.91
CA GLU A 95 4.70 3.76 6.75
C GLU A 95 4.24 3.76 8.20
N LEU A 96 4.72 2.80 8.97
CA LEU A 96 4.41 2.71 10.39
C LEU A 96 5.62 3.22 11.19
N ASP A 97 5.47 4.42 11.75
CA ASP A 97 6.52 5.05 12.52
C ASP A 97 6.37 4.67 13.99
N LYS A 98 7.32 3.89 14.50
CA LYS A 98 7.31 3.40 15.88
C LYS A 98 8.14 4.32 16.77
N LYS A 99 7.46 5.00 17.70
CA LYS A 99 8.10 5.89 18.67
C LYS A 99 7.46 5.71 20.04
N ASN A 100 8.28 5.56 21.09
CA ASN A 100 7.82 5.55 22.49
C ASN A 100 6.64 4.60 22.72
N ASP A 101 6.76 3.38 22.22
CA ASP A 101 5.74 2.33 22.35
C ASP A 101 4.42 2.64 21.61
N THR A 102 4.40 3.70 20.79
CA THR A 102 3.26 3.98 19.92
C THR A 102 3.64 3.76 18.47
N VAL A 103 2.62 3.48 17.65
CA VAL A 103 2.79 3.33 16.20
C VAL A 103 1.94 4.39 15.51
N LYS A 104 2.61 5.28 14.77
CA LYS A 104 1.94 6.33 14.03
C LYS A 104 1.86 5.93 12.55
N PRO A 105 0.67 5.78 11.98
CA PRO A 105 0.55 5.48 10.55
C PRO A 105 0.74 6.76 9.72
N LEU A 106 1.55 6.66 8.68
CA LEU A 106 1.82 7.76 7.76
C LEU A 106 1.43 7.35 6.35
N ILE A 107 0.70 8.22 5.66
CA ILE A 107 0.32 7.99 4.27
C ILE A 107 1.50 8.31 3.36
N ARG A 108 1.83 7.36 2.47
CA ARG A 108 2.88 7.55 1.47
C ARG A 108 2.30 7.81 0.08
N VAL A 109 1.05 7.43 -0.14
CA VAL A 109 0.38 7.54 -1.43
C VAL A 109 -1.03 8.04 -1.22
N ASP A 110 -1.45 9.02 -1.99
CA ASP A 110 -2.82 9.54 -1.94
C ASP A 110 -3.58 9.32 -3.24
N LYS A 111 -2.96 8.72 -4.25
CA LYS A 111 -3.60 8.43 -5.52
C LYS A 111 -3.03 7.15 -6.13
N PHE A 112 -3.92 6.26 -6.57
CA PHE A 112 -3.52 5.02 -7.24
C PHE A 112 -3.99 5.03 -8.69
N LYS A 113 -3.15 4.50 -9.56
CA LYS A 113 -3.47 4.31 -10.96
C LYS A 113 -3.21 2.86 -11.32
N ALA A 114 -4.27 2.11 -11.59
CA ALA A 114 -4.16 0.69 -11.93
C ALA A 114 -4.17 0.51 -13.46
N VAL A 115 -3.29 -0.35 -13.96
CA VAL A 115 -3.17 -0.64 -15.37
C VAL A 115 -3.31 -2.14 -15.59
N PHE A 116 -4.23 -2.53 -16.47
CA PHE A 116 -4.48 -3.93 -16.81
C PHE A 116 -4.18 -4.18 -18.28
N SER A 117 -3.65 -5.38 -18.59
CA SER A 117 -3.50 -5.81 -19.97
C SER A 117 -3.94 -7.27 -20.09
N PHE A 118 -4.42 -7.61 -21.28
CA PHE A 118 -4.85 -8.97 -21.58
C PHE A 118 -3.77 -9.70 -22.36
#